data_e0e283b4e048e026536fcc9972049e2b
#
_entry.id   e0e283b4e048e026536fcc9972049e2b
#
_cell.length_a   1.000
_cell.length_b   1.000
_cell.length_c   1.000
_cell.angle_alpha   90.00
_cell.angle_beta   90.00
_cell.angle_gamma   90.00
#
_symmetry.space_group_name_H-M   'P 1'
#
loop_
_entity.id
_entity.type
_entity.pdbx_description
1 polymer ?
#
loop_
_entity_poly.entity_id
_entity_poly.type
_entity_poly.pdbx_seq_one_letter_code
_entity_poly.pdbx_strand_id
1 'polypeptide(L)' 'MVISKKLKLEIEIEVDVALDIIEDKHRLRAIEDGLVKSISKGLYEEGVSFNIHKVKFKT' A
#
# COMPACT_ATOMS: atom_id res chain seq x y z
N MET A 1 -15.45 27.44 -2.56
CA MET A 1 -14.82 26.60 -3.61
C MET A 1 -13.59 25.91 -3.05
N VAL A 2 -13.49 24.63 -3.24
CA VAL A 2 -12.33 23.83 -2.77
C VAL A 2 -11.39 23.60 -3.93
N ILE A 3 -10.14 23.99 -3.76
CA ILE A 3 -9.12 23.76 -4.77
C ILE A 3 -8.31 22.54 -4.35
N SER A 4 -8.30 21.52 -5.19
CA SER A 4 -7.56 20.28 -4.94
C SER A 4 -6.22 20.30 -5.67
N LYS A 5 -5.20 19.79 -5.01
CA LYS A 5 -3.88 19.59 -5.61
C LYS A 5 -3.46 18.15 -5.43
N LYS A 6 -2.77 17.63 -6.42
CA LYS A 6 -2.20 16.29 -6.33
C LYS A 6 -0.93 16.33 -5.49
N LEU A 7 -0.89 15.52 -4.45
CA LEU A 7 0.29 15.34 -3.63
C LEU A 7 0.78 13.91 -3.78
N LYS A 8 2.08 13.75 -3.90
CA LYS A 8 2.70 12.43 -3.89
C LYS A 8 2.93 12.00 -2.44
N LEU A 9 2.44 10.84 -2.11
CA LEU A 9 2.72 10.23 -0.81
C LEU A 9 3.78 9.15 -0.99
N GLU A 10 4.85 9.28 -0.25
CA GLU A 10 5.92 8.30 -0.25
C GLU A 10 5.98 7.63 1.11
N ILE A 11 5.94 6.30 1.11
CA ILE A 11 5.97 5.51 2.34
C ILE A 11 7.13 4.52 2.25
N GLU A 12 7.93 4.47 3.29
CA GLU A 12 9.00 3.48 3.42
C GLU A 12 8.76 2.67 4.67
N ILE A 13 8.63 1.36 4.52
CA ILE A 13 8.34 0.44 5.61
C ILE A 13 9.28 -0.76 5.52
N GLU A 14 9.89 -1.10 6.65
CA GLU A 14 10.63 -2.34 6.78
C GLU A 14 9.79 -3.33 7.58
N VAL A 15 9.64 -4.54 7.08
CA VAL A 15 8.91 -5.60 7.77
C VAL A 15 9.77 -6.83 7.88
N ASP A 16 9.68 -7.49 9.03
CA ASP A 16 10.36 -8.76 9.24
C ASP A 16 9.42 -9.89 8.80
N VAL A 17 9.86 -10.65 7.82
CA VAL A 17 9.05 -11.72 7.23
C VAL A 17 9.86 -13.01 7.29
N ALA A 18 9.21 -14.10 7.70
CA ALA A 18 9.84 -15.40 7.74
C ALA A 18 10.26 -15.87 6.32
N LEU A 19 11.36 -16.61 6.24
CA LEU A 19 11.89 -17.06 4.95
C LEU A 19 10.89 -17.86 4.13
N ASP A 20 10.08 -18.71 4.77
CA ASP A 20 9.08 -19.49 4.08
C ASP A 20 8.01 -18.62 3.41
N ILE A 21 7.70 -17.46 4.02
CA ILE A 21 6.78 -16.49 3.42
C ILE A 21 7.44 -15.77 2.27
N ILE A 22 8.73 -15.40 2.41
CA ILE A 22 9.48 -14.72 1.34
C ILE A 22 9.56 -15.60 0.09
N GLU A 23 9.70 -16.91 0.27
CA GLU A 23 9.78 -17.86 -0.83
C GLU A 23 8.42 -18.15 -1.47
N ASP A 24 7.33 -17.80 -0.80
CA ASP A 24 5.99 -18.00 -1.31
C ASP A 24 5.45 -16.68 -1.91
N LYS A 25 5.54 -16.58 -3.22
CA LYS A 25 5.11 -15.39 -3.96
C LYS A 25 3.63 -15.10 -3.78
N HIS A 26 2.81 -16.13 -3.61
CA HIS A 26 1.37 -15.95 -3.40
C HIS A 26 1.08 -15.27 -2.07
N ARG A 27 1.81 -15.63 -1.04
CA ARG A 27 1.65 -15.02 0.27
C ARG A 27 2.14 -13.58 0.29
N LEU A 28 3.27 -13.30 -0.35
CA LEU A 28 3.76 -11.93 -0.48
C LEU A 28 2.74 -11.06 -1.19
N ARG A 29 2.16 -11.57 -2.27
CA ARG A 29 1.15 -10.84 -3.03
C ARG A 29 -0.11 -10.59 -2.20
N ALA A 30 -0.52 -11.57 -1.40
CA ALA A 30 -1.67 -11.41 -0.51
C ALA A 30 -1.43 -10.29 0.51
N ILE A 31 -0.21 -10.19 1.04
CA ILE A 31 0.15 -9.12 1.96
C ILE A 31 0.11 -7.76 1.26
N GLU A 32 0.67 -7.68 0.05
CA GLU A 32 0.62 -6.45 -0.74
C GLU A 32 -0.83 -6.01 -1.01
N ASP A 33 -1.69 -6.94 -1.41
CA ASP A 33 -3.10 -6.66 -1.67
C ASP A 33 -3.82 -6.18 -0.41
N GLY A 34 -3.52 -6.79 0.72
CA GLY A 34 -4.07 -6.38 2.01
C GLY A 34 -3.65 -4.97 2.39
N LEU A 35 -2.39 -4.62 2.13
CA LEU A 35 -1.90 -3.26 2.37
C LEU A 35 -2.60 -2.24 1.49
N VAL A 36 -2.80 -2.55 0.22
CA VAL A 36 -3.54 -1.67 -0.70
C VAL A 36 -4.95 -1.43 -0.17
N LYS A 37 -5.63 -2.46 0.27
CA LYS A 37 -6.98 -2.32 0.83
C LYS A 37 -7.00 -1.45 2.08
N SER A 38 -6.03 -1.63 2.96
CA SER A 38 -5.93 -0.85 4.20
C SER A 38 -5.66 0.63 3.93
N ILE A 39 -4.74 0.91 3.00
CA ILE A 39 -4.42 2.28 2.61
C ILE A 39 -5.64 2.93 1.96
N SER A 40 -6.31 2.21 1.07
CA SER A 40 -7.51 2.70 0.37
C SER A 40 -8.61 3.04 1.36
N LYS A 41 -8.83 2.16 2.34
CA LYS A 41 -9.83 2.39 3.37
C LYS A 41 -9.51 3.63 4.20
N GLY A 42 -8.25 3.79 4.62
CA GLY A 42 -7.84 4.94 5.39
C GLY A 42 -8.04 6.25 4.63
N LEU A 43 -7.65 6.29 3.38
CA LEU A 43 -7.83 7.48 2.54
C LEU A 43 -9.31 7.78 2.29
N TYR A 44 -10.10 6.75 2.06
CA TYR A 44 -11.54 6.90 1.88
C TYR A 44 -12.20 7.50 3.12
N GLU A 45 -11.82 7.03 4.31
CA GLU A 45 -12.37 7.54 5.57
C GLU A 45 -12.02 9.01 5.81
N GLU A 46 -10.88 9.46 5.30
CA GLU A 46 -10.46 10.86 5.38
C GLU A 46 -11.09 11.74 4.29
N GLY A 47 -11.86 11.15 3.41
CA GLY A 47 -12.53 11.88 2.33
C GLY A 47 -11.59 12.34 1.23
N VAL A 48 -10.51 11.61 1.00
CA VAL A 48 -9.48 11.96 0.02
C VAL A 48 -9.58 11.05 -1.19
N SER A 49 -9.60 11.64 -2.38
CA SER A 49 -9.52 10.87 -3.62
C SER A 49 -8.07 10.47 -3.87
N PHE A 50 -7.85 9.26 -4.37
CA PHE A 50 -6.50 8.74 -4.51
C PHE A 50 -6.37 7.81 -5.72
N ASN A 51 -5.13 7.66 -6.17
CA ASN A 51 -4.74 6.63 -7.12
C ASN A 51 -3.49 5.94 -6.58
N ILE A 52 -3.59 4.64 -6.34
CA ILE A 52 -2.45 3.86 -5.88
C ILE A 52 -1.76 3.26 -7.09
N HIS A 53 -0.53 3.70 -7.35
CA HIS A 53 0.22 3.26 -8.52
C HIS A 53 1.01 1.99 -8.28
N LYS A 54 1.57 1.85 -7.08
CA LYS A 54 2.46 0.73 -6.83
C LYS A 54 2.60 0.44 -5.34
N VAL A 55 2.34 -0.80 -4.95
CA VAL A 55 2.64 -1.33 -3.62
C VAL A 55 3.31 -2.68 -3.85
N LYS A 56 4.62 -2.74 -3.66
CA LYS A 56 5.40 -3.95 -3.93
C LYS A 56 6.53 -4.10 -2.92
N PHE A 57 6.79 -5.34 -2.54
CA PHE A 57 8.01 -5.66 -1.82
C PHE A 57 9.20 -5.57 -2.76
N LYS A 58 10.28 -4.98 -2.27
CA LYS A 58 11.57 -5.04 -2.95
C LYS A 58 12.31 -6.29 -2.46
N THR A 59 12.57 -7.19 -3.34
CA THR A 59 13.28 -8.42 -3.03
C THR A 59 14.61 -8.49 -3.77
#